data_e322931b74bcd06dfc28987beea101d7
#
_entry.id   e322931b74bcd06dfc28987beea101d7
#
_cell.length_a   1.000
_cell.length_b   1.000
_cell.length_c   1.000
_cell.angle_alpha   90.00
_cell.angle_beta   90.00
_cell.angle_gamma   90.00
#
_symmetry.space_group_name_H-M   'P 1'
#
loop_
_entity.id
_entity.type
_entity.pdbx_description
1 polymer ?
#
loop_
_entity_poly.entity_id
_entity_poly.type
_entity_poly.pdbx_seq_one_letter_code
_entity_poly.pdbx_strand_id
1 'polypeptide(L)'
;LDEADDAAATGHHATAAARHLRAANYLGFAVSAAAALPDGDTLLTTFRTHRRAWDAFVDGCGHPVARITVPHGGQPLPGALFLPVGAGPHRTLVLNNGSDEAISRLWTDLGRPALARGWAVFVFDGPGQQSQLFEHGVPFRPDWEAVLAPVVDALVARDDVDEARLAVWGVSQAGYWVPRAL
;
A
#
# COMPACT_ATOMS: atom_id res chain seq x y z
N LEU A 1 0.33 -10.91 -16.51
CA LEU A 1 0.79 -11.68 -15.35
C LEU A 1 1.66 -12.86 -15.80
N ASP A 2 1.23 -13.62 -16.78
CA ASP A 2 1.92 -14.84 -17.24
C ASP A 2 3.42 -14.62 -17.53
N GLU A 3 3.77 -13.54 -18.23
CA GLU A 3 5.18 -13.20 -18.47
C GLU A 3 5.96 -12.87 -17.18
N ALA A 4 5.29 -12.41 -16.13
CA ALA A 4 5.94 -12.14 -14.85
C ALA A 4 6.18 -13.45 -14.10
N ASP A 5 5.18 -14.33 -14.12
CA ASP A 5 5.24 -15.66 -13.52
C ASP A 5 6.31 -16.53 -14.23
N ASP A 6 6.41 -16.47 -15.56
CA ASP A 6 7.46 -17.13 -16.35
C ASP A 6 8.86 -16.62 -16.00
N ALA A 7 9.02 -15.29 -15.83
CA ALA A 7 10.29 -14.70 -15.42
C ALA A 7 10.69 -15.16 -14.02
N ALA A 8 9.76 -15.26 -13.08
CA ALA A 8 9.99 -15.80 -11.75
C ALA A 8 10.43 -17.27 -11.80
N ALA A 9 9.71 -18.10 -12.56
CA ALA A 9 9.99 -19.53 -12.72
C ALA A 9 11.37 -19.81 -13.34
N THR A 10 11.88 -18.88 -14.16
CA THR A 10 13.21 -18.96 -14.78
C THR A 10 14.31 -18.25 -14.00
N GLY A 11 14.05 -17.82 -12.75
CA GLY A 11 15.03 -17.21 -11.87
C GLY A 11 15.32 -15.71 -12.13
N HIS A 12 14.56 -15.07 -13.03
CA HIS A 12 14.73 -13.65 -13.35
C HIS A 12 13.91 -12.77 -12.38
N HIS A 13 14.18 -12.87 -11.08
CA HIS A 13 13.36 -12.28 -10.01
C HIS A 13 13.17 -10.76 -10.13
N ALA A 14 14.22 -10.01 -10.47
CA ALA A 14 14.10 -8.55 -10.65
C ALA A 14 13.18 -8.19 -11.83
N THR A 15 13.23 -8.95 -12.92
CA THR A 15 12.35 -8.78 -14.08
C THR A 15 10.91 -9.14 -13.71
N ALA A 16 10.70 -10.23 -12.98
CA ALA A 16 9.41 -10.66 -12.49
C ALA A 16 8.76 -9.59 -11.62
N ALA A 17 9.47 -9.07 -10.61
CA ALA A 17 8.98 -8.01 -9.74
C ALA A 17 8.60 -6.74 -10.52
N ALA A 18 9.43 -6.30 -11.47
CA ALA A 18 9.12 -5.15 -12.30
C ALA A 18 7.86 -5.35 -13.18
N ARG A 19 7.65 -6.57 -13.69
CA ARG A 19 6.45 -6.95 -14.47
C ARG A 19 5.22 -7.03 -13.59
N HIS A 20 5.31 -7.61 -12.38
CA HIS A 20 4.22 -7.65 -11.42
C HIS A 20 3.77 -6.25 -11.00
N LEU A 21 4.71 -5.32 -10.71
CA LEU A 21 4.37 -3.94 -10.38
C LEU A 21 3.67 -3.24 -11.56
N ARG A 22 4.17 -3.43 -12.78
CA ARG A 22 3.53 -2.89 -13.97
C ARG A 22 2.12 -3.44 -14.17
N ALA A 23 1.94 -4.75 -13.99
CA ALA A 23 0.63 -5.39 -14.05
C ALA A 23 -0.31 -4.84 -12.97
N ALA A 24 0.16 -4.69 -11.72
CA ALA A 24 -0.60 -4.10 -10.64
C ALA A 24 -1.07 -2.67 -10.97
N ASN A 25 -0.20 -1.83 -11.57
CA ASN A 25 -0.58 -0.48 -11.97
C ASN A 25 -1.68 -0.47 -13.05
N TYR A 26 -1.57 -1.31 -14.09
CA TYR A 26 -2.63 -1.40 -15.11
C TYR A 26 -3.94 -1.94 -14.51
N LEU A 27 -3.86 -2.95 -13.66
CA LEU A 27 -5.03 -3.51 -12.98
C LEU A 27 -5.65 -2.50 -12.00
N GLY A 28 -4.85 -1.62 -11.39
CA GLY A 28 -5.36 -0.53 -10.56
C GLY A 28 -6.28 0.43 -11.34
N PHE A 29 -5.93 0.78 -12.56
CA PHE A 29 -6.82 1.54 -13.44
C PHE A 29 -8.08 0.75 -13.83
N ALA A 30 -7.92 -0.56 -14.09
CA ALA A 30 -9.06 -1.42 -14.40
C ALA A 30 -10.02 -1.55 -13.21
N VAL A 31 -9.53 -1.57 -11.97
CA VAL A 31 -10.34 -1.55 -10.74
C VAL A 31 -11.19 -0.28 -10.68
N SER A 32 -10.58 0.89 -10.92
CA SER A 32 -11.32 2.17 -10.93
C SER A 32 -12.40 2.20 -12.01
N ALA A 33 -12.12 1.62 -13.20
CA ALA A 33 -13.13 1.50 -14.25
C ALA A 33 -14.23 0.50 -13.89
N ALA A 34 -13.88 -0.64 -13.30
CA ALA A 34 -14.83 -1.66 -12.87
C ALA A 34 -15.76 -1.16 -11.74
N ALA A 35 -15.27 -0.26 -10.87
CA ALA A 35 -16.08 0.34 -9.82
C ALA A 35 -17.24 1.21 -10.36
N ALA A 36 -17.18 1.66 -11.61
CA ALA A 36 -18.26 2.38 -12.25
C ALA A 36 -19.32 1.46 -12.91
N LEU A 37 -19.08 0.15 -12.94
CA LEU A 37 -20.00 -0.83 -13.50
C LEU A 37 -21.04 -1.27 -12.44
N PRO A 38 -22.25 -1.62 -12.84
CA PRO A 38 -23.26 -2.15 -11.92
C PRO A 38 -22.97 -3.57 -11.44
N ASP A 39 -21.99 -4.24 -12.01
CA ASP A 39 -21.58 -5.61 -11.71
C ASP A 39 -20.45 -5.63 -10.68
N GLY A 40 -20.82 -5.95 -9.44
CA GLY A 40 -19.86 -6.07 -8.32
C GLY A 40 -18.89 -7.24 -8.46
N ASP A 41 -19.23 -8.30 -9.17
CA ASP A 41 -18.36 -9.47 -9.35
C ASP A 41 -17.17 -9.13 -10.24
N THR A 42 -17.37 -8.31 -11.28
CA THR A 42 -16.28 -7.79 -12.11
C THR A 42 -15.31 -6.92 -11.29
N LEU A 43 -15.83 -6.04 -10.44
CA LEU A 43 -15.00 -5.22 -9.55
C LEU A 43 -14.14 -6.11 -8.63
N LEU A 44 -14.77 -7.04 -7.92
CA LEU A 44 -14.07 -7.87 -6.93
C LEU A 44 -13.03 -8.79 -7.59
N THR A 45 -13.34 -9.37 -8.73
CA THR A 45 -12.42 -10.21 -9.50
C THR A 45 -11.20 -9.41 -10.00
N THR A 46 -11.45 -8.21 -10.53
CA THR A 46 -10.38 -7.30 -11.01
C THR A 46 -9.50 -6.86 -9.85
N PHE A 47 -10.12 -6.50 -8.72
CA PHE A 47 -9.40 -6.10 -7.51
C PHE A 47 -8.50 -7.22 -6.97
N ARG A 48 -9.02 -8.45 -6.87
CA ARG A 48 -8.22 -9.60 -6.41
C ARG A 48 -7.05 -9.92 -7.34
N THR A 49 -7.25 -9.72 -8.65
CA THR A 49 -6.16 -9.88 -9.64
C THR A 49 -5.10 -8.79 -9.46
N HIS A 50 -5.51 -7.54 -9.21
CA HIS A 50 -4.62 -6.43 -8.83
C HIS A 50 -3.82 -6.77 -7.57
N ARG A 51 -4.50 -7.27 -6.52
CA ARG A 51 -3.84 -7.62 -5.25
C ARG A 51 -2.81 -8.72 -5.42
N ARG A 52 -3.13 -9.77 -6.18
CA ARG A 52 -2.17 -10.84 -6.49
C ARG A 52 -0.91 -10.29 -7.17
N ALA A 53 -1.06 -9.40 -8.14
CA ALA A 53 0.09 -8.76 -8.80
C ALA A 53 0.89 -7.88 -7.84
N TRP A 54 0.21 -7.11 -6.99
CA TRP A 54 0.85 -6.28 -5.96
C TRP A 54 1.61 -7.13 -4.95
N ASP A 55 1.01 -8.18 -4.43
CA ASP A 55 1.63 -9.06 -3.44
C ASP A 55 2.86 -9.78 -4.01
N ALA A 56 2.78 -10.26 -5.26
CA ALA A 56 3.92 -10.85 -5.94
C ALA A 56 5.07 -9.84 -6.16
N PHE A 57 4.75 -8.56 -6.42
CA PHE A 57 5.75 -7.50 -6.42
C PHE A 57 6.37 -7.31 -5.03
N VAL A 58 5.56 -7.19 -3.98
CA VAL A 58 6.03 -7.00 -2.59
C VAL A 58 7.00 -8.12 -2.19
N ASP A 59 6.65 -9.35 -2.52
CA ASP A 59 7.47 -10.53 -2.17
C ASP A 59 8.77 -10.63 -2.99
N GLY A 60 8.80 -10.06 -4.20
CA GLY A 60 9.93 -10.13 -5.12
C GLY A 60 10.70 -8.83 -5.35
N CYS A 61 10.38 -7.73 -4.67
CA CYS A 61 10.91 -6.39 -4.96
C CYS A 61 12.40 -6.17 -4.64
N GLY A 62 13.05 -7.14 -3.98
CA GLY A 62 14.48 -7.06 -3.66
C GLY A 62 14.83 -6.15 -2.47
N HIS A 63 13.84 -5.63 -1.77
CA HIS A 63 13.97 -4.89 -0.52
C HIS A 63 13.43 -5.69 0.65
N PRO A 64 13.94 -5.51 1.88
CA PRO A 64 13.27 -6.03 3.06
C PRO A 64 11.89 -5.40 3.20
N VAL A 65 10.86 -6.22 3.35
CA VAL A 65 9.48 -5.76 3.55
C VAL A 65 8.88 -6.45 4.76
N ALA A 66 8.34 -5.65 5.68
CA ALA A 66 7.53 -6.14 6.79
C ALA A 66 6.05 -5.95 6.46
N ARG A 67 5.29 -7.05 6.39
CA ARG A 67 3.83 -6.99 6.33
C ARG A 67 3.31 -6.69 7.73
N ILE A 68 2.57 -5.60 7.87
CA ILE A 68 2.05 -5.11 9.15
C ILE A 68 0.54 -5.12 9.09
N THR A 69 -0.08 -5.71 10.09
CA THR A 69 -1.52 -5.62 10.31
C THR A 69 -1.76 -4.70 11.50
N VAL A 70 -2.24 -3.50 11.24
CA VAL A 70 -2.50 -2.51 12.30
C VAL A 70 -3.84 -2.80 12.94
N PRO A 71 -3.91 -3.01 14.26
CA PRO A 71 -5.18 -3.17 14.98
C PRO A 71 -6.06 -1.91 14.81
N HIS A 72 -7.29 -2.08 14.34
CA HIS A 72 -8.19 -0.96 14.15
C HIS A 72 -9.65 -1.42 14.22
N GLY A 73 -10.37 -1.03 15.26
CA GLY A 73 -11.79 -1.32 15.42
C GLY A 73 -12.14 -2.79 15.18
N GLY A 74 -13.20 -3.03 14.39
CA GLY A 74 -13.63 -4.39 14.03
C GLY A 74 -12.87 -5.02 12.86
N GLN A 75 -12.10 -4.23 12.09
CA GLN A 75 -11.37 -4.69 10.91
C GLN A 75 -9.95 -4.15 10.88
N PRO A 76 -8.93 -5.02 11.04
CA PRO A 76 -7.52 -4.61 11.01
C PRO A 76 -7.11 -4.02 9.66
N LEU A 77 -6.16 -3.09 9.67
CA LEU A 77 -5.67 -2.43 8.46
C LEU A 77 -4.42 -3.15 7.94
N PRO A 78 -4.46 -3.72 6.75
CA PRO A 78 -3.29 -4.35 6.14
C PRO A 78 -2.35 -3.30 5.57
N GLY A 79 -1.05 -3.48 5.79
CA GLY A 79 -0.02 -2.60 5.24
C GLY A 79 1.30 -3.32 4.98
N ALA A 80 2.19 -2.63 4.29
CA ALA A 80 3.54 -3.08 4.01
C ALA A 80 4.55 -1.95 4.27
N LEU A 81 5.55 -2.25 5.10
CA LEU A 81 6.68 -1.37 5.38
C LEU A 81 7.89 -1.85 4.57
N PHE A 82 8.27 -1.06 3.60
CA PHE A 82 9.48 -1.28 2.79
C PHE A 82 10.66 -0.59 3.47
N LEU A 83 11.73 -1.34 3.67
CA LEU A 83 12.93 -0.83 4.33
C LEU A 83 14.04 -0.57 3.30
N PRO A 84 14.79 0.54 3.41
CA PRO A 84 15.98 0.74 2.62
C PRO A 84 17.06 -0.25 3.03
N VAL A 85 18.05 -0.46 2.15
CA VAL A 85 19.22 -1.28 2.48
C VAL A 85 20.08 -0.57 3.53
N GLY A 86 20.47 -1.30 4.57
CA GLY A 86 21.30 -0.80 5.66
C GLY A 86 20.68 -0.97 7.03
N ALA A 87 21.43 -0.60 8.06
CA ALA A 87 20.95 -0.67 9.44
C ALA A 87 20.01 0.52 9.77
N GLY A 88 18.93 0.24 10.50
CA GLY A 88 18.04 1.23 11.07
C GLY A 88 18.57 1.88 12.37
N PRO A 89 17.74 2.68 13.05
CA PRO A 89 16.37 3.00 12.66
C PRO A 89 16.28 3.97 11.48
N HIS A 90 15.24 3.83 10.66
CA HIS A 90 15.06 4.61 9.44
C HIS A 90 13.99 5.71 9.61
N ARG A 91 14.27 6.89 9.04
CA ARG A 91 13.21 7.88 8.82
C ARG A 91 12.12 7.27 7.96
N THR A 92 10.86 7.45 8.33
CA THR A 92 9.76 6.70 7.73
C THR A 92 8.71 7.64 7.13
N LEU A 93 8.29 7.33 5.91
CA LEU A 93 7.20 8.01 5.22
C LEU A 93 5.98 7.10 5.20
N VAL A 94 4.89 7.55 5.82
CA VAL A 94 3.58 6.91 5.72
C VAL A 94 2.85 7.50 4.51
N LEU A 95 2.47 6.66 3.58
CA LEU A 95 1.70 7.05 2.40
C LEU A 95 0.24 6.70 2.60
N ASN A 96 -0.58 7.73 2.70
CA ASN A 96 -2.03 7.60 2.83
C ASN A 96 -2.72 7.88 1.50
N ASN A 97 -3.35 6.84 0.97
CA ASN A 97 -4.07 6.92 -0.29
C ASN A 97 -5.35 7.77 -0.20
N GLY A 98 -5.82 8.22 -1.35
CA GLY A 98 -7.14 8.85 -1.49
C GLY A 98 -8.28 7.83 -1.53
N SER A 99 -9.41 8.20 -2.13
CA SER A 99 -10.60 7.34 -2.25
C SER A 99 -10.48 6.26 -3.31
N ASP A 100 -9.84 6.53 -4.45
CA ASP A 100 -10.00 5.71 -5.66
C ASP A 100 -8.69 5.10 -6.17
N GLU A 101 -7.56 5.58 -5.70
CA GLU A 101 -6.27 5.17 -6.24
C GLU A 101 -5.81 3.82 -5.68
N ALA A 102 -5.17 3.02 -6.53
CA ALA A 102 -4.59 1.75 -6.12
C ALA A 102 -3.26 1.95 -5.38
N ILE A 103 -3.02 1.14 -4.34
CA ILE A 103 -1.79 1.17 -3.53
C ILE A 103 -0.51 1.04 -4.37
N SER A 104 -0.56 0.27 -5.47
CA SER A 104 0.56 0.09 -6.39
C SER A 104 0.97 1.38 -7.10
N ARG A 105 0.00 2.25 -7.39
CA ARG A 105 0.25 3.56 -7.99
C ARG A 105 0.91 4.50 -7.00
N LEU A 106 0.37 4.58 -5.80
CA LEU A 106 0.95 5.37 -4.72
C LEU A 106 2.40 4.98 -4.44
N TRP A 107 2.67 3.67 -4.42
CA TRP A 107 4.03 3.15 -4.32
C TRP A 107 4.92 3.62 -5.48
N THR A 108 4.44 3.50 -6.71
CA THR A 108 5.23 3.84 -7.91
C THR A 108 5.60 5.31 -7.95
N ASP A 109 4.64 6.19 -7.64
CA ASP A 109 4.81 7.63 -7.76
C ASP A 109 5.61 8.24 -6.61
N LEU A 110 5.48 7.71 -5.38
CA LEU A 110 6.08 8.28 -4.18
C LEU A 110 6.92 7.29 -3.39
N GLY A 111 6.43 6.08 -3.18
CA GLY A 111 7.11 5.11 -2.33
C GLY A 111 8.48 4.73 -2.85
N ARG A 112 8.57 4.35 -4.11
CA ARG A 112 9.83 4.00 -4.78
C ARG A 112 10.85 5.14 -4.76
N PRO A 113 10.53 6.38 -5.12
CA PRO A 113 11.47 7.51 -5.00
C PRO A 113 11.89 7.81 -3.55
N ALA A 114 11.02 7.66 -2.57
CA ALA A 114 11.35 7.86 -1.16
C ALA A 114 12.31 6.77 -0.66
N LEU A 115 12.03 5.49 -0.98
CA LEU A 115 12.89 4.37 -0.62
C LEU A 115 14.30 4.53 -1.22
N ALA A 116 14.38 4.94 -2.49
CA ALA A 116 15.66 5.21 -3.16
C ALA A 116 16.48 6.34 -2.50
N ARG A 117 15.83 7.19 -1.69
CA ARG A 117 16.46 8.26 -0.90
C ARG A 117 16.72 7.86 0.55
N GLY A 118 16.58 6.58 0.88
CA GLY A 118 16.85 6.05 2.22
C GLY A 118 15.75 6.29 3.25
N TRP A 119 14.51 6.50 2.80
CA TRP A 119 13.34 6.46 3.67
C TRP A 119 12.79 5.04 3.75
N ALA A 120 12.38 4.60 4.92
CA ALA A 120 11.41 3.53 5.00
C ALA A 120 10.04 4.04 4.52
N VAL A 121 9.26 3.18 3.89
CA VAL A 121 7.96 3.59 3.32
C VAL A 121 6.88 2.62 3.75
N PHE A 122 5.88 3.13 4.45
CA PHE A 122 4.70 2.37 4.82
C PHE A 122 3.52 2.73 3.93
N VAL A 123 2.88 1.71 3.37
CA VAL A 123 1.65 1.83 2.59
C VAL A 123 0.58 0.94 3.21
N PHE A 124 -0.66 1.40 3.24
CA PHE A 124 -1.77 0.65 3.84
C PHE A 124 -3.10 0.99 3.20
N ASP A 125 -4.10 0.13 3.40
CA ASP A 125 -5.50 0.41 3.09
C ASP A 125 -6.24 0.77 4.38
N GLY A 126 -6.72 2.00 4.45
CA GLY A 126 -7.59 2.48 5.53
C GLY A 126 -9.08 2.22 5.23
N PRO A 127 -9.99 2.53 6.19
CA PRO A 127 -11.42 2.42 5.99
C PRO A 127 -11.89 3.13 4.71
N GLY A 128 -12.73 2.48 3.92
CA GLY A 128 -13.21 2.97 2.64
C GLY A 128 -12.27 2.78 1.46
N GLN A 129 -11.03 2.41 1.70
CA GLN A 129 -10.02 2.22 0.66
C GLN A 129 -9.93 0.75 0.25
N GLN A 130 -9.80 0.52 -1.02
CA GLN A 130 -9.46 -0.76 -1.67
C GLN A 130 -9.96 -2.03 -0.95
N SER A 131 -9.08 -2.78 -0.27
CA SER A 131 -9.46 -4.04 0.39
C SER A 131 -10.48 -3.83 1.51
N GLN A 132 -10.39 -2.74 2.25
CA GLN A 132 -11.33 -2.45 3.32
C GLN A 132 -12.75 -2.25 2.78
N LEU A 133 -12.87 -1.56 1.65
CA LEU A 133 -14.17 -1.33 1.00
C LEU A 133 -14.64 -2.55 0.21
N PHE A 134 -13.79 -3.10 -0.67
CA PHE A 134 -14.20 -4.08 -1.67
C PHE A 134 -14.37 -5.50 -1.11
N GLU A 135 -13.57 -5.88 -0.11
CA GLU A 135 -13.61 -7.22 0.47
C GLU A 135 -14.35 -7.26 1.81
N HIS A 136 -14.30 -6.17 2.58
CA HIS A 136 -14.85 -6.15 3.93
C HIS A 136 -16.05 -5.22 4.10
N GLY A 137 -16.39 -4.42 3.08
CA GLY A 137 -17.53 -3.50 3.12
C GLY A 137 -17.36 -2.38 4.15
N VAL A 138 -16.14 -2.10 4.58
CA VAL A 138 -15.85 -1.03 5.56
C VAL A 138 -15.88 0.32 4.86
N PRO A 139 -16.81 1.23 5.18
CA PRO A 139 -16.91 2.51 4.53
C PRO A 139 -15.86 3.52 5.03
N PHE A 140 -15.74 4.62 4.30
CA PHE A 140 -14.98 5.79 4.76
C PHE A 140 -15.52 6.34 6.09
N ARG A 141 -14.61 6.91 6.88
CA ARG A 141 -14.95 7.58 8.14
C ARG A 141 -14.35 9.00 8.17
N PRO A 142 -15.03 9.97 8.84
CA PRO A 142 -14.58 11.36 8.87
C PRO A 142 -13.46 11.64 9.89
N ASP A 143 -13.36 10.83 10.94
CA ASP A 143 -12.42 10.97 12.06
C ASP A 143 -11.11 10.21 11.78
N TRP A 144 -10.34 10.71 10.83
CA TRP A 144 -9.14 10.03 10.33
C TRP A 144 -8.00 9.94 11.37
N GLU A 145 -8.05 10.76 12.41
CA GLU A 145 -7.22 10.63 13.60
C GLU A 145 -7.32 9.24 14.24
N ALA A 146 -8.51 8.63 14.24
CA ALA A 146 -8.72 7.27 14.74
C ALA A 146 -8.11 6.19 13.82
N VAL A 147 -7.73 6.54 12.59
CA VAL A 147 -7.03 5.67 11.65
C VAL A 147 -5.52 5.87 11.73
N LEU A 148 -5.05 7.12 11.73
CA LEU A 148 -3.62 7.42 11.70
C LEU A 148 -2.94 7.17 13.04
N ALA A 149 -3.59 7.43 14.17
CA ALA A 149 -2.98 7.20 15.49
C ALA A 149 -2.52 5.73 15.67
N PRO A 150 -3.36 4.69 15.47
CA PRO A 150 -2.88 3.32 15.58
C PRO A 150 -1.86 2.93 14.49
N VAL A 151 -1.88 3.56 13.32
CA VAL A 151 -0.84 3.35 12.29
C VAL A 151 0.50 3.88 12.78
N VAL A 152 0.53 5.09 13.33
CA VAL A 152 1.74 5.69 13.91
C VAL A 152 2.23 4.86 15.09
N ASP A 153 1.35 4.49 16.01
CA ASP A 153 1.70 3.66 17.18
C ASP A 153 2.35 2.33 16.76
N ALA A 154 1.79 1.66 15.76
CA ALA A 154 2.33 0.40 15.25
C ALA A 154 3.71 0.57 14.58
N LEU A 155 3.99 1.72 14.01
CA LEU A 155 5.27 2.01 13.38
C LEU A 155 6.33 2.42 14.42
N VAL A 156 6.02 3.32 15.35
CA VAL A 156 6.99 3.77 16.36
C VAL A 156 7.33 2.70 17.40
N ALA A 157 6.51 1.67 17.52
CA ALA A 157 6.82 0.49 18.35
C ALA A 157 7.92 -0.40 17.75
N ARG A 158 8.43 -0.11 16.58
CA ARG A 158 9.42 -0.92 15.86
C ARG A 158 10.83 -0.36 16.02
N ASP A 159 11.80 -1.23 16.24
CA ASP A 159 13.22 -0.86 16.39
C ASP A 159 13.86 -0.37 15.07
N ASP A 160 13.24 -0.69 13.92
CA ASP A 160 13.73 -0.27 12.59
C ASP A 160 13.15 1.08 12.11
N VAL A 161 12.24 1.70 12.89
CA VAL A 161 11.62 3.01 12.63
C VAL A 161 12.17 4.06 13.58
N ASP A 162 12.60 5.20 13.03
CA ASP A 162 13.00 6.37 13.82
C ASP A 162 11.76 7.19 14.18
N GLU A 163 11.32 7.10 15.43
CA GLU A 163 10.14 7.79 15.94
C GLU A 163 10.21 9.33 15.82
N ALA A 164 11.41 9.89 15.85
CA ALA A 164 11.63 11.35 15.73
C ALA A 164 11.59 11.83 14.26
N ARG A 165 11.60 10.92 13.30
CA ARG A 165 11.66 11.24 11.85
C ARG A 165 10.59 10.51 11.06
N LEU A 166 9.33 10.67 11.48
CA LEU A 166 8.16 10.12 10.82
C LEU A 166 7.42 11.24 10.09
N ALA A 167 7.07 11.00 8.83
CA ALA A 167 6.28 11.92 8.01
C ALA A 167 5.08 11.20 7.43
N VAL A 168 3.98 11.92 7.25
CA VAL A 168 2.76 11.39 6.61
C VAL A 168 2.48 12.21 5.36
N TRP A 169 2.17 11.53 4.28
CA TRP A 169 1.75 12.15 3.03
C TRP A 169 0.38 11.63 2.60
N GLY A 170 -0.49 12.54 2.20
CA GLY A 170 -1.84 12.24 1.74
C GLY A 170 -2.13 12.79 0.36
N VAL A 171 -2.78 12.00 -0.50
CA VAL A 171 -3.19 12.40 -1.84
C VAL A 171 -4.71 12.50 -1.94
N SER A 172 -5.19 13.40 -2.82
CA SER A 172 -6.63 13.55 -3.11
C SER A 172 -7.40 13.79 -1.81
N GLN A 173 -8.38 12.96 -1.47
CA GLN A 173 -9.17 13.08 -0.26
C GLN A 173 -8.31 12.95 1.02
N ALA A 174 -7.23 12.18 0.99
CA ALA A 174 -6.30 12.10 2.11
C ALA A 174 -5.49 13.40 2.32
N GLY A 175 -5.44 14.29 1.34
CA GLY A 175 -4.95 15.66 1.51
C GLY A 175 -5.78 16.50 2.47
N TYR A 176 -7.03 16.08 2.75
CA TYR A 176 -7.86 16.62 3.82
C TYR A 176 -7.72 15.79 5.12
N TRP A 177 -7.77 14.46 5.02
CA TRP A 177 -7.76 13.59 6.19
C TRP A 177 -6.47 13.67 6.99
N VAL A 178 -5.32 13.68 6.30
CA VAL A 178 -4.00 13.69 6.96
C VAL A 178 -3.80 14.99 7.76
N PRO A 179 -3.92 16.21 7.19
CA PRO A 179 -3.77 17.43 7.97
C PRO A 179 -4.81 17.58 9.09
N ARG A 180 -5.99 17.00 8.94
CA ARG A 180 -7.00 16.98 9.99
C ARG A 180 -6.59 16.12 11.19
N ALA A 181 -5.87 15.02 10.95
CA ALA A 181 -5.51 14.01 11.95
C ALA A 181 -4.20 14.34 12.69
N LEU A 182 -3.45 15.36 12.25
CA LEU A 182 -2.21 15.83 12.85
C LEU A 182 -2.46 17.04 13.76
#